data_16bd97463400613d8eb06abfba56214d
#
_entry.id   16bd97463400613d8eb06abfba56214d
#
_cell.length_a   1.000
_cell.length_b   1.000
_cell.length_c   1.000
_cell.angle_alpha   90.00
_cell.angle_beta   90.00
_cell.angle_gamma   90.00
#
_symmetry.space_group_name_H-M   'P 1'
#
loop_
_entity.id
_entity.type
_entity.pdbx_description
1 polymer ?
#
loop_
_entity_poly.entity_id
_entity_poly.type
_entity_poly.pdbx_seq_one_letter_code
_entity_poly.pdbx_strand_id
1 'polypeptide(L)'
;MVEAAKIVEQAQPDILDINFGCPVKRVAGKGAGAGMLQNIPKMLEITRAVVDAVKIPVTVKTRLGWDANNKIIVDLAEQLQDCGIAALTIHGRTRAQMYTGEADWTLIGEVKNNQRMHIPIIGNGDVTTPQRCKECFDRYGVDAVMIGRASFGRPWIFKEVKHYLETGEELPPLSFEWCMEV
;
A
#
# COMPACT_ATOMS: atom_id res chain seq x y z
N MET A 1 -14.09 -10.46 -10.68
CA MET A 1 -12.79 -10.51 -9.97
C MET A 1 -12.19 -11.92 -10.00
N VAL A 2 -12.90 -12.96 -9.58
CA VAL A 2 -12.37 -14.35 -9.57
C VAL A 2 -11.86 -14.80 -10.94
N GLU A 3 -12.65 -14.67 -12.01
CA GLU A 3 -12.20 -15.03 -13.35
C GLU A 3 -10.96 -14.23 -13.80
N ALA A 4 -10.93 -12.93 -13.48
CA ALA A 4 -9.75 -12.11 -13.76
C ALA A 4 -8.51 -12.59 -12.98
N ALA A 5 -8.67 -12.99 -11.71
CA ALA A 5 -7.58 -13.51 -10.90
C ALA A 5 -7.00 -14.82 -11.48
N LYS A 6 -7.86 -15.74 -11.91
CA LYS A 6 -7.43 -16.98 -12.58
C LYS A 6 -6.70 -16.73 -13.91
N ILE A 7 -7.13 -15.72 -14.68
CA ILE A 7 -6.42 -15.32 -15.91
C ILE A 7 -5.04 -14.75 -15.58
N VAL A 8 -4.94 -13.89 -14.55
CA VAL A 8 -3.67 -13.34 -14.09
C VAL A 8 -2.73 -14.45 -13.62
N GLU A 9 -3.25 -15.42 -12.85
CA GLU A 9 -2.45 -16.55 -12.36
C GLU A 9 -1.82 -17.38 -13.51
N GLN A 10 -2.49 -17.49 -14.66
CA GLN A 10 -1.93 -18.18 -15.84
C GLN A 10 -0.65 -17.52 -16.37
N ALA A 11 -0.45 -16.24 -16.11
CA ALA A 11 0.80 -15.54 -16.44
C ALA A 11 1.93 -15.79 -15.43
N GLN A 12 1.68 -16.60 -14.39
CA GLN A 12 2.62 -17.03 -13.36
C GLN A 12 3.32 -15.86 -12.63
N PRO A 13 2.60 -14.82 -12.17
CA PRO A 13 3.21 -13.81 -11.31
C PRO A 13 3.50 -14.39 -9.92
N ASP A 14 4.45 -13.78 -9.21
CA ASP A 14 4.77 -14.16 -7.82
C ASP A 14 3.65 -13.76 -6.84
N ILE A 15 2.94 -12.67 -7.12
CA ILE A 15 1.92 -12.08 -6.23
C ILE A 15 0.78 -11.48 -7.09
N LEU A 16 -0.45 -11.58 -6.58
CA LEU A 16 -1.62 -10.87 -7.11
C LEU A 16 -2.05 -9.78 -6.12
N ASP A 17 -2.03 -8.50 -6.55
CA ASP A 17 -2.50 -7.39 -5.71
C ASP A 17 -3.90 -6.91 -6.09
N ILE A 18 -4.80 -6.79 -5.10
CA ILE A 18 -6.13 -6.23 -5.27
C ILE A 18 -6.10 -4.74 -4.95
N ASN A 19 -6.42 -3.88 -5.92
CA ASN A 19 -6.44 -2.44 -5.74
C ASN A 19 -7.80 -1.93 -5.24
N PHE A 20 -7.89 -1.67 -3.93
CA PHE A 20 -9.01 -0.96 -3.29
C PHE A 20 -8.63 0.49 -2.89
N GLY A 21 -7.62 1.07 -3.52
CA GLY A 21 -7.12 2.41 -3.17
C GLY A 21 -7.33 3.49 -4.23
N CYS A 22 -7.76 3.18 -5.46
CA CYS A 22 -7.94 4.16 -6.53
C CYS A 22 -9.06 5.17 -6.19
N PRO A 23 -8.76 6.48 -6.00
CA PRO A 23 -9.73 7.46 -5.52
C PRO A 23 -10.51 8.17 -6.62
N VAL A 24 -10.13 8.00 -7.90
CA VAL A 24 -10.69 8.78 -9.00
C VAL A 24 -12.18 8.52 -9.18
N LYS A 25 -12.95 9.60 -9.44
CA LYS A 25 -14.42 9.57 -9.48
C LYS A 25 -14.98 8.50 -10.42
N ARG A 26 -14.37 8.32 -11.60
CA ARG A 26 -14.84 7.34 -12.60
C ARG A 26 -14.68 5.87 -12.14
N VAL A 27 -13.82 5.60 -11.14
CA VAL A 27 -13.60 4.27 -10.54
C VAL A 27 -14.38 4.16 -9.24
N ALA A 28 -14.09 5.04 -8.28
CA ALA A 28 -14.70 5.00 -6.95
C ALA A 28 -16.21 5.28 -6.99
N GLY A 29 -16.68 6.15 -7.88
CA GLY A 29 -18.11 6.42 -8.07
C GLY A 29 -18.91 5.24 -8.66
N LYS A 30 -18.22 4.23 -9.20
CA LYS A 30 -18.84 2.96 -9.67
C LYS A 30 -18.72 1.83 -8.64
N GLY A 31 -18.32 2.13 -7.41
CA GLY A 31 -18.12 1.14 -6.34
C GLY A 31 -16.87 0.28 -6.50
N ALA A 32 -15.89 0.71 -7.34
CA ALA A 32 -14.62 0.02 -7.53
C ALA A 32 -13.46 0.79 -6.88
N GLY A 33 -12.28 0.18 -6.76
CA GLY A 33 -11.12 0.81 -6.10
C GLY A 33 -11.49 1.28 -4.69
N ALA A 34 -11.20 2.54 -4.35
CA ALA A 34 -11.54 3.12 -3.04
C ALA A 34 -13.06 3.26 -2.80
N GLY A 35 -13.91 3.09 -3.84
CA GLY A 35 -15.36 3.03 -3.69
C GLY A 35 -15.83 1.85 -2.84
N MET A 36 -15.05 0.77 -2.79
CA MET A 36 -15.32 -0.40 -1.94
C MET A 36 -15.30 -0.09 -0.45
N LEU A 37 -14.62 0.99 -0.02
CA LEU A 37 -14.63 1.45 1.38
C LEU A 37 -16.01 1.89 1.88
N GLN A 38 -16.99 2.03 1.00
CA GLN A 38 -18.40 2.28 1.35
C GLN A 38 -19.22 0.99 1.46
N ASN A 39 -18.65 -0.17 1.11
CA ASN A 39 -19.34 -1.47 1.16
C ASN A 39 -18.36 -2.56 1.62
N ILE A 40 -18.02 -2.54 2.90
CA ILE A 40 -17.06 -3.47 3.51
C ILE A 40 -17.47 -4.94 3.36
N PRO A 41 -18.74 -5.33 3.58
CA PRO A 41 -19.14 -6.72 3.36
C PRO A 41 -18.81 -7.22 1.95
N LYS A 42 -19.04 -6.40 0.93
CA LYS A 42 -18.73 -6.76 -0.47
C LYS A 42 -17.22 -6.78 -0.75
N MET A 43 -16.46 -5.87 -0.13
CA MET A 43 -15.00 -5.85 -0.20
C MET A 43 -14.40 -7.15 0.33
N LEU A 44 -14.85 -7.61 1.50
CA LEU A 44 -14.40 -8.85 2.13
C LEU A 44 -14.84 -10.10 1.34
N GLU A 45 -16.09 -10.13 0.86
CA GLU A 45 -16.59 -11.20 -0.01
C GLU A 45 -15.70 -11.38 -1.25
N ILE A 46 -15.41 -10.27 -1.95
CA ILE A 46 -14.54 -10.29 -3.14
C ILE A 46 -13.13 -10.74 -2.79
N THR A 47 -12.56 -10.23 -1.70
CA THR A 47 -11.20 -10.58 -1.26
C THR A 47 -11.09 -12.06 -0.98
N ARG A 48 -11.99 -12.62 -0.18
CA ARG A 48 -12.04 -14.06 0.13
C ARG A 48 -12.20 -14.91 -1.11
N ALA A 49 -13.14 -14.55 -1.98
CA ALA A 49 -13.37 -15.28 -3.22
C ALA A 49 -12.16 -15.29 -4.17
N VAL A 50 -11.35 -14.22 -4.18
CA VAL A 50 -10.11 -14.18 -4.96
C VAL A 50 -9.03 -15.03 -4.29
N VAL A 51 -8.84 -14.92 -2.98
CA VAL A 51 -7.87 -15.74 -2.22
C VAL A 51 -8.15 -17.24 -2.41
N ASP A 52 -9.41 -17.66 -2.31
CA ASP A 52 -9.82 -19.06 -2.47
C ASP A 52 -9.65 -19.58 -3.92
N ALA A 53 -9.62 -18.69 -4.89
CA ALA A 53 -9.63 -19.05 -6.32
C ALA A 53 -8.24 -19.22 -6.95
N VAL A 54 -7.17 -18.74 -6.32
CA VAL A 54 -5.80 -18.78 -6.83
C VAL A 54 -4.84 -19.42 -5.82
N LYS A 55 -3.70 -19.90 -6.31
CA LYS A 55 -2.67 -20.54 -5.46
C LYS A 55 -1.53 -19.59 -5.08
N ILE A 56 -1.36 -18.51 -5.84
CA ILE A 56 -0.35 -17.48 -5.58
C ILE A 56 -0.79 -16.57 -4.45
N PRO A 57 0.16 -15.96 -3.69
CA PRO A 57 -0.17 -15.02 -2.62
C PRO A 57 -1.00 -13.85 -3.15
N VAL A 58 -2.09 -13.53 -2.43
CA VAL A 58 -2.93 -12.37 -2.72
C VAL A 58 -2.62 -11.27 -1.71
N THR A 59 -2.38 -10.06 -2.18
CA THR A 59 -2.21 -8.86 -1.35
C THR A 59 -3.32 -7.85 -1.62
N VAL A 60 -3.50 -6.91 -0.72
CA VAL A 60 -4.48 -5.82 -0.88
C VAL A 60 -3.81 -4.48 -0.69
N LYS A 61 -4.12 -3.52 -1.57
CA LYS A 61 -3.76 -2.11 -1.36
C LYS A 61 -5.01 -1.26 -1.18
N THR A 62 -5.07 -0.49 -0.07
CA THR A 62 -6.22 0.35 0.27
C THR A 62 -5.81 1.70 0.87
N ARG A 63 -6.78 2.45 1.42
CA ARG A 63 -6.64 3.75 2.08
C ARG A 63 -7.17 3.70 3.51
N LEU A 64 -6.99 4.79 4.28
CA LEU A 64 -7.46 4.89 5.67
C LEU A 64 -8.97 4.75 5.82
N GLY A 65 -9.72 5.06 4.78
CA GLY A 65 -11.18 5.08 4.78
C GLY A 65 -11.74 5.97 3.67
N TRP A 66 -13.05 6.20 3.69
CA TRP A 66 -13.74 6.99 2.67
C TRP A 66 -13.46 8.49 2.83
N ASP A 67 -13.64 9.03 4.03
CA ASP A 67 -13.43 10.44 4.38
C ASP A 67 -12.93 10.58 5.83
N ALA A 68 -12.84 11.83 6.32
CA ALA A 68 -12.29 12.11 7.65
C ALA A 68 -13.11 11.51 8.80
N ASN A 69 -14.42 11.33 8.60
CA ASN A 69 -15.33 10.77 9.61
C ASN A 69 -15.44 9.24 9.51
N ASN A 70 -14.92 8.65 8.45
CA ASN A 70 -15.00 7.23 8.14
C ASN A 70 -13.60 6.65 7.88
N LYS A 71 -12.68 6.84 8.81
CA LYS A 71 -11.37 6.19 8.85
C LYS A 71 -11.50 4.86 9.59
N ILE A 72 -11.60 3.78 8.83
CA ILE A 72 -11.95 2.44 9.34
C ILE A 72 -10.79 1.43 9.23
N ILE A 73 -9.60 1.89 8.85
CA ILE A 73 -8.50 1.00 8.45
C ILE A 73 -8.06 0.04 9.55
N VAL A 74 -8.13 0.45 10.83
CA VAL A 74 -7.67 -0.40 11.95
C VAL A 74 -8.52 -1.67 12.03
N ASP A 75 -9.85 -1.52 12.08
CA ASP A 75 -10.77 -2.67 12.12
C ASP A 75 -10.81 -3.43 10.79
N LEU A 76 -10.70 -2.70 9.67
CA LEU A 76 -10.72 -3.29 8.33
C LEU A 76 -9.49 -4.17 8.07
N ALA A 77 -8.33 -3.81 8.61
CA ALA A 77 -7.09 -4.57 8.42
C ALA A 77 -7.20 -5.99 8.98
N GLU A 78 -7.77 -6.16 10.18
CA GLU A 78 -8.03 -7.49 10.77
C GLU A 78 -8.97 -8.31 9.88
N GLN A 79 -10.06 -7.70 9.44
CA GLN A 79 -11.05 -8.37 8.59
C GLN A 79 -10.46 -8.81 7.24
N LEU A 80 -9.58 -8.00 6.64
CA LEU A 80 -8.86 -8.35 5.41
C LEU A 80 -7.86 -9.48 5.65
N GLN A 81 -7.11 -9.45 6.75
CA GLN A 81 -6.24 -10.56 7.16
C GLN A 81 -7.05 -11.87 7.31
N ASP A 82 -8.22 -11.82 7.94
CA ASP A 82 -9.11 -12.98 8.11
C ASP A 82 -9.68 -13.52 6.78
N CYS A 83 -9.58 -12.75 5.69
CA CYS A 83 -9.83 -13.24 4.34
C CYS A 83 -8.69 -14.07 3.76
N GLY A 84 -7.51 -14.11 4.41
CA GLY A 84 -6.35 -14.88 3.99
C GLY A 84 -5.38 -14.14 3.07
N ILE A 85 -5.38 -12.81 3.07
CA ILE A 85 -4.37 -12.05 2.29
C ILE A 85 -2.98 -12.22 2.89
N ALA A 86 -1.96 -12.17 2.01
CA ALA A 86 -0.55 -12.35 2.39
C ALA A 86 0.13 -11.06 2.89
N ALA A 87 -0.34 -9.89 2.51
CA ALA A 87 0.15 -8.58 2.98
C ALA A 87 -0.89 -7.49 2.74
N LEU A 88 -0.79 -6.39 3.49
CA LEU A 88 -1.66 -5.23 3.35
C LEU A 88 -0.86 -3.95 3.15
N THR A 89 -1.12 -3.23 2.05
CA THR A 89 -0.56 -1.91 1.79
C THR A 89 -1.58 -0.82 2.12
N ILE A 90 -1.20 0.15 2.94
CA ILE A 90 -2.09 1.22 3.40
C ILE A 90 -1.54 2.57 2.97
N HIS A 91 -2.32 3.32 2.16
CA HIS A 91 -2.02 4.72 1.88
C HIS A 91 -2.58 5.58 3.01
N GLY A 92 -1.71 6.41 3.62
CA GLY A 92 -2.04 7.31 4.75
C GLY A 92 -2.99 8.47 4.41
N ARG A 93 -3.87 8.30 3.44
CA ARG A 93 -4.94 9.25 3.09
C ARG A 93 -6.27 8.55 2.91
N THR A 94 -7.35 9.27 3.16
CA THR A 94 -8.70 8.83 2.81
C THR A 94 -8.96 8.96 1.29
N ARG A 95 -10.05 8.37 0.81
CA ARG A 95 -10.48 8.55 -0.58
C ARG A 95 -10.80 10.01 -0.88
N ALA A 96 -11.47 10.71 0.03
CA ALA A 96 -11.87 12.10 -0.16
C ALA A 96 -10.67 13.04 -0.29
N GLN A 97 -9.60 12.79 0.44
CA GLN A 97 -8.36 13.58 0.32
C GLN A 97 -7.68 13.42 -1.03
N MET A 98 -7.87 12.31 -1.73
CA MET A 98 -7.13 11.99 -2.96
C MET A 98 -5.60 12.11 -2.74
N TYR A 99 -5.01 13.27 -3.02
CA TYR A 99 -3.58 13.60 -2.83
C TYR A 99 -3.38 14.92 -2.07
N THR A 100 -4.45 15.53 -1.55
CA THR A 100 -4.37 16.78 -0.78
C THR A 100 -3.98 16.53 0.67
N GLY A 101 -3.43 17.55 1.32
CA GLY A 101 -2.93 17.47 2.69
C GLY A 101 -1.75 16.52 2.82
N GLU A 102 -1.43 16.12 4.05
CA GLU A 102 -0.36 15.17 4.37
C GLU A 102 -0.90 13.76 4.58
N ALA A 103 -0.07 12.75 4.31
CA ALA A 103 -0.38 11.37 4.64
C ALA A 103 -0.26 11.15 6.16
N ASP A 104 -1.34 10.68 6.76
CA ASP A 104 -1.40 10.34 8.17
C ASP A 104 -0.91 8.89 8.37
N TRP A 105 0.28 8.74 8.93
CA TRP A 105 0.89 7.44 9.21
C TRP A 105 0.50 6.88 10.57
N THR A 106 -0.21 7.65 11.42
CA THR A 106 -0.57 7.22 12.78
C THR A 106 -1.40 5.95 12.75
N LEU A 107 -2.46 5.93 11.92
CA LEU A 107 -3.32 4.75 11.79
C LEU A 107 -2.62 3.54 11.12
N ILE A 108 -1.61 3.79 10.26
CA ILE A 108 -0.78 2.71 9.71
C ILE A 108 0.02 2.06 10.85
N GLY A 109 0.60 2.90 11.74
CA GLY A 109 1.29 2.44 12.94
C GLY A 109 0.36 1.69 13.90
N GLU A 110 -0.88 2.15 14.10
CA GLU A 110 -1.87 1.45 14.92
C GLU A 110 -2.16 0.06 14.36
N VAL A 111 -2.38 -0.07 13.05
CA VAL A 111 -2.57 -1.37 12.40
C VAL A 111 -1.36 -2.27 12.63
N LYS A 112 -0.13 -1.76 12.40
CA LYS A 112 1.09 -2.56 12.55
C LYS A 112 1.32 -3.02 13.99
N ASN A 113 1.01 -2.18 14.97
CA ASN A 113 1.22 -2.48 16.39
C ASN A 113 0.04 -3.23 17.03
N ASN A 114 -1.01 -3.54 16.29
CA ASN A 114 -2.11 -4.35 16.76
C ASN A 114 -1.65 -5.81 16.91
N GLN A 115 -1.74 -6.36 18.13
CA GLN A 115 -1.30 -7.72 18.46
C GLN A 115 -2.01 -8.83 17.66
N ARG A 116 -3.16 -8.53 17.05
CA ARG A 116 -3.91 -9.46 16.20
C ARG A 116 -3.41 -9.49 14.76
N MET A 117 -2.57 -8.53 14.36
CA MET A 117 -2.00 -8.47 13.01
C MET A 117 -0.74 -9.35 12.92
N HIS A 118 -0.75 -10.29 11.97
CA HIS A 118 0.34 -11.26 11.76
C HIS A 118 0.94 -11.17 10.35
N ILE A 119 0.26 -10.49 9.42
CA ILE A 119 0.74 -10.30 8.05
C ILE A 119 1.60 -9.02 7.94
N PRO A 120 2.51 -8.95 6.95
CA PRO A 120 3.26 -7.73 6.68
C PRO A 120 2.36 -6.52 6.39
N ILE A 121 2.68 -5.39 7.02
CA ILE A 121 2.02 -4.10 6.81
C ILE A 121 2.98 -3.18 6.05
N ILE A 122 2.55 -2.72 4.89
CA ILE A 122 3.30 -1.86 3.99
C ILE A 122 2.71 -0.46 4.05
N GLY A 123 3.48 0.51 4.55
CA GLY A 123 3.05 1.91 4.61
C GLY A 123 3.30 2.65 3.30
N ASN A 124 2.39 3.55 2.93
CA ASN A 124 2.49 4.37 1.73
C ASN A 124 2.01 5.80 1.98
N GLY A 125 2.68 6.78 1.37
CA GLY A 125 2.30 8.18 1.37
C GLY A 125 3.40 9.12 1.81
N ASP A 126 3.70 10.11 0.97
CA ASP A 126 4.64 11.23 1.20
C ASP A 126 6.06 10.80 1.65
N VAL A 127 6.53 9.67 1.16
CA VAL A 127 7.91 9.24 1.33
C VAL A 127 8.70 9.75 0.12
N THR A 128 9.44 10.85 0.33
CA THR A 128 10.14 11.59 -0.73
C THR A 128 11.65 11.62 -0.53
N THR A 129 12.14 11.18 0.64
CA THR A 129 13.56 11.17 0.99
C THR A 129 13.93 9.87 1.72
N PRO A 130 15.23 9.47 1.71
CA PRO A 130 15.71 8.35 2.49
C PRO A 130 15.45 8.49 3.99
N GLN A 131 15.63 9.69 4.54
CA GLN A 131 15.38 9.99 5.96
C GLN A 131 13.92 9.76 6.33
N ARG A 132 12.99 10.23 5.47
CA ARG A 132 11.56 10.01 5.69
C ARG A 132 11.21 8.53 5.63
N CYS A 133 11.84 7.78 4.74
CA CYS A 133 11.65 6.33 4.68
C CYS A 133 12.11 5.66 5.99
N LYS A 134 13.32 6.01 6.49
CA LYS A 134 13.82 5.50 7.77
C LYS A 134 12.91 5.87 8.94
N GLU A 135 12.45 7.12 9.02
CA GLU A 135 11.48 7.57 10.04
C GLU A 135 10.22 6.71 10.03
N CYS A 136 9.72 6.33 8.85
CA CYS A 136 8.54 5.48 8.75
C CYS A 136 8.76 4.10 9.37
N PHE A 137 9.92 3.48 9.17
CA PHE A 137 10.28 2.23 9.84
C PHE A 137 10.43 2.40 11.35
N ASP A 138 11.23 3.39 11.77
CA ASP A 138 11.58 3.58 13.18
C ASP A 138 10.36 3.96 14.04
N ARG A 139 9.49 4.82 13.53
CA ARG A 139 8.38 5.40 14.28
C ARG A 139 7.12 4.54 14.25
N TYR A 140 6.82 3.92 13.11
CA TYR A 140 5.56 3.20 12.93
C TYR A 140 5.73 1.69 12.86
N GLY A 141 6.97 1.19 12.79
CA GLY A 141 7.30 -0.23 12.85
C GLY A 141 6.85 -1.05 11.65
N VAL A 142 6.50 -0.41 10.53
CA VAL A 142 6.02 -1.10 9.32
C VAL A 142 7.06 -2.06 8.75
N ASP A 143 6.60 -3.12 8.10
CA ASP A 143 7.48 -4.15 7.53
C ASP A 143 8.09 -3.71 6.19
N ALA A 144 7.41 -2.82 5.47
CA ALA A 144 7.92 -2.22 4.23
C ALA A 144 7.32 -0.83 4.00
N VAL A 145 7.96 -0.07 3.12
CA VAL A 145 7.52 1.26 2.68
C VAL A 145 7.36 1.27 1.17
N MET A 146 6.16 1.64 0.70
CA MET A 146 5.89 1.81 -0.71
C MET A 146 6.12 3.26 -1.13
N ILE A 147 7.08 3.48 -2.02
CA ILE A 147 7.35 4.79 -2.62
C ILE A 147 6.59 4.89 -3.94
N GLY A 148 5.81 5.96 -4.12
CA GLY A 148 5.04 6.22 -5.34
C GLY A 148 5.61 7.41 -6.10
N ARG A 149 4.91 8.55 -6.07
CA ARG A 149 5.20 9.75 -6.88
C ARG A 149 6.65 10.25 -6.82
N ALA A 150 7.35 10.03 -5.70
CA ALA A 150 8.74 10.46 -5.54
C ALA A 150 9.73 9.68 -6.43
N SER A 151 9.32 8.56 -7.03
CA SER A 151 10.13 7.82 -8.01
C SER A 151 9.99 8.38 -9.44
N PHE A 152 9.01 9.26 -9.69
CA PHE A 152 8.84 9.86 -11.02
C PHE A 152 9.99 10.86 -11.27
N GLY A 153 10.76 10.61 -12.34
CA GLY A 153 11.97 11.38 -12.64
C GLY A 153 13.13 11.17 -11.69
N ARG A 154 13.01 10.26 -10.72
CA ARG A 154 14.05 9.88 -9.75
C ARG A 154 13.95 8.38 -9.41
N PRO A 155 14.01 7.47 -10.39
CA PRO A 155 13.88 6.03 -10.12
C PRO A 155 14.97 5.50 -9.18
N TRP A 156 16.12 6.15 -9.13
CA TRP A 156 17.24 5.82 -8.23
C TRP A 156 16.97 6.13 -6.75
N ILE A 157 15.81 6.73 -6.38
CA ILE A 157 15.43 6.93 -4.97
C ILE A 157 15.47 5.63 -4.17
N PHE A 158 15.18 4.50 -4.79
CA PHE A 158 15.25 3.18 -4.14
C PHE A 158 16.67 2.81 -3.75
N LYS A 159 17.67 3.14 -4.59
CA LYS A 159 19.09 2.94 -4.29
C LYS A 159 19.55 3.83 -3.14
N GLU A 160 19.12 5.10 -3.17
CA GLU A 160 19.41 6.07 -2.10
C GLU A 160 18.81 5.62 -0.76
N VAL A 161 17.54 5.21 -0.77
CA VAL A 161 16.85 4.70 0.43
C VAL A 161 17.56 3.45 0.97
N LYS A 162 17.86 2.47 0.11
CA LYS A 162 18.56 1.25 0.53
C LYS A 162 19.89 1.56 1.19
N HIS A 163 20.70 2.39 0.56
CA HIS A 163 22.00 2.81 1.11
C HIS A 163 21.84 3.48 2.47
N TYR A 164 20.91 4.44 2.57
CA TYR A 164 20.67 5.16 3.83
C TYR A 164 20.18 4.26 4.96
N LEU A 165 19.33 3.28 4.66
CA LEU A 165 18.86 2.31 5.65
C LEU A 165 19.99 1.39 6.15
N GLU A 166 20.97 1.08 5.29
CA GLU A 166 22.09 0.20 5.61
C GLU A 166 23.22 0.95 6.36
N THR A 167 23.49 2.21 6.01
CA THR A 167 24.67 2.95 6.49
C THR A 167 24.35 4.13 7.41
N GLY A 168 23.15 4.69 7.31
CA GLY A 168 22.78 5.97 7.93
C GLY A 168 23.31 7.20 7.19
N GLU A 169 24.00 7.02 6.06
CA GLU A 169 24.61 8.10 5.27
C GLU A 169 23.88 8.27 3.93
N GLU A 170 23.84 9.51 3.44
CA GLU A 170 23.33 9.80 2.11
C GLU A 170 24.31 9.33 1.02
N LEU A 171 23.79 8.80 -0.08
CA LEU A 171 24.62 8.60 -1.26
C LEU A 171 25.12 9.94 -1.79
N PRO A 172 26.39 10.03 -2.24
CA PRO A 172 26.86 11.20 -2.95
C PRO A 172 25.95 11.45 -4.18
N PRO A 173 25.80 12.71 -4.62
CA PRO A 173 25.03 13.05 -5.79
C PRO A 173 25.43 12.17 -6.99
N LEU A 174 24.45 11.55 -7.62
CA LEU A 174 24.67 10.71 -8.80
C LEU A 174 25.09 11.59 -9.98
N SER A 175 26.02 11.12 -10.81
CA SER A 175 26.41 11.86 -12.00
C SER A 175 25.24 11.92 -13.00
N PHE A 176 25.24 12.97 -13.84
CA PHE A 176 24.22 13.11 -14.89
C PHE A 176 24.25 11.92 -15.85
N GLU A 177 25.44 11.47 -16.22
CA GLU A 177 25.63 10.30 -17.10
C GLU A 177 24.94 9.09 -16.51
N TRP A 178 25.19 8.78 -15.22
CA TRP A 178 24.54 7.64 -14.55
C TRP A 178 23.01 7.77 -14.53
N CYS A 179 22.49 8.98 -14.29
CA CYS A 179 21.04 9.22 -14.29
C CYS A 179 20.38 9.03 -15.66
N MET A 180 21.16 9.15 -16.75
CA MET A 180 20.67 8.96 -18.12
C MET A 180 20.69 7.49 -18.56
N GLU A 181 21.39 6.61 -17.85
CA GLU A 181 21.50 5.17 -18.15
C GLU A 181 20.42 4.33 -17.43
N VAL A 182 19.70 4.93 -16.48
CA VAL A 182 18.63 4.29 -15.68
C VAL A 182 17.26 4.64 -16.24
#